data_ccf4830a3850f1e3d3b93df8b7febdf1
#
_entry.id   ccf4830a3850f1e3d3b93df8b7febdf1
#
_cell.length_a   1.000
_cell.length_b   1.000
_cell.length_c   1.000
_cell.angle_alpha   90.00
_cell.angle_beta   90.00
_cell.angle_gamma   90.00
#
_symmetry.space_group_name_H-M   'P 1'
#
loop_
_entity.id
_entity.type
_entity.pdbx_description
1 polymer ?
#
loop_
_entity_poly.entity_id
_entity_poly.type
_entity_poly.pdbx_seq_one_letter_code
_entity_poly.pdbx_strand_id
1 'polypeptide(L)'
;MANQIVWCDIPVLDLDRAVKFYSAVLGQTVKKQEFPGMTIGILPHNEGEVGGCLVSCAEDKPSATGAMIYLNASGRLDDAIAAAAQHGGKVIQPKHAIGPFGFRAVVLDSEGNRIALHSE
;
A
#
# COMPACT_ATOMS: atom_id res chain seq x y z
N MET A 1 20.45 11.06 -8.49
CA MET A 1 19.52 10.92 -9.62
C MET A 1 18.09 10.96 -9.08
N ALA A 2 17.21 11.69 -9.75
CA ALA A 2 15.82 11.75 -9.33
C ALA A 2 15.09 10.44 -9.63
N ASN A 3 14.14 10.09 -8.79
CA ASN A 3 13.29 8.93 -9.03
C ASN A 3 12.41 9.16 -10.25
N GLN A 4 12.22 8.13 -11.07
CA GLN A 4 11.30 8.19 -12.21
C GLN A 4 9.85 8.30 -11.71
N ILE A 5 9.53 7.60 -10.62
CA ILE A 5 8.20 7.66 -10.01
C ILE A 5 8.30 8.61 -8.83
N VAL A 6 7.36 9.56 -8.74
CA VAL A 6 7.40 10.60 -7.70
C VAL A 6 6.23 10.49 -6.72
N TRP A 7 5.11 9.89 -7.15
CA TRP A 7 3.90 9.79 -6.33
C TRP A 7 3.01 8.68 -6.85
N CYS A 8 2.18 8.09 -5.98
CA CYS A 8 1.12 7.19 -6.45
C CYS A 8 -0.18 7.47 -5.72
N ASP A 9 -1.28 7.41 -6.45
CA ASP A 9 -2.62 7.45 -5.89
C ASP A 9 -3.16 6.03 -5.86
N ILE A 10 -3.63 5.59 -4.70
CA ILE A 10 -4.25 4.28 -4.53
C ILE A 10 -5.74 4.50 -4.31
N PRO A 11 -6.60 4.09 -5.25
CA PRO A 11 -8.03 4.26 -5.10
C PRO A 11 -8.57 3.33 -4.01
N VAL A 12 -9.46 3.87 -3.17
CA VAL A 12 -10.07 3.10 -2.08
C VAL A 12 -11.57 3.36 -2.07
N LEU A 13 -12.33 2.40 -1.55
CA LEU A 13 -13.78 2.52 -1.41
C LEU A 13 -14.16 3.14 -0.08
N ASP A 14 -13.43 2.80 0.98
CA ASP A 14 -13.67 3.28 2.34
C ASP A 14 -12.34 3.75 2.90
N LEU A 15 -12.17 5.05 2.98
CA LEU A 15 -10.90 5.65 3.40
C LEU A 15 -10.51 5.22 4.82
N ASP A 16 -11.43 5.24 5.76
CA ASP A 16 -11.11 4.87 7.15
C ASP A 16 -10.65 3.43 7.26
N ARG A 17 -11.31 2.54 6.53
CA ARG A 17 -10.91 1.12 6.49
C ARG A 17 -9.53 0.96 5.86
N ALA A 18 -9.28 1.66 4.75
CA ALA A 18 -7.99 1.61 4.06
C ALA A 18 -6.87 2.18 4.94
N VAL A 19 -7.13 3.28 5.66
CA VAL A 19 -6.15 3.87 6.58
C VAL A 19 -5.75 2.86 7.65
N LYS A 20 -6.70 2.13 8.21
CA LYS A 20 -6.39 1.09 9.21
C LYS A 20 -5.57 -0.03 8.61
N PHE A 21 -5.96 -0.50 7.42
CA PHE A 21 -5.24 -1.56 6.72
C PHE A 21 -3.79 -1.16 6.48
N TYR A 22 -3.56 -0.03 5.82
CA TYR A 22 -2.21 0.38 5.46
C TYR A 22 -1.35 0.78 6.66
N SER A 23 -1.94 1.35 7.69
CA SER A 23 -1.21 1.64 8.93
C SER A 23 -0.69 0.35 9.56
N ALA A 24 -1.51 -0.70 9.59
CA ALA A 24 -1.11 -1.99 10.15
C ALA A 24 -0.04 -2.68 9.29
N VAL A 25 -0.25 -2.69 7.97
CA VAL A 25 0.67 -3.36 7.04
C VAL A 25 2.03 -2.67 7.01
N LEU A 26 2.05 -1.34 6.97
CA LEU A 26 3.29 -0.57 6.91
C LEU A 26 3.95 -0.42 8.28
N GLY A 27 3.22 -0.68 9.36
CA GLY A 27 3.76 -0.51 10.71
C GLY A 27 3.98 0.94 11.09
N GLN A 28 3.33 1.86 10.39
CA GLN A 28 3.42 3.30 10.63
C GLN A 28 2.07 3.91 10.35
N THR A 29 1.77 5.01 11.03
CA THR A 29 0.48 5.68 10.89
C THR A 29 0.33 6.34 9.52
N VAL A 30 -0.74 5.99 8.82
CA VAL A 30 -1.21 6.72 7.64
C VAL A 30 -2.02 7.90 8.15
N LYS A 31 -1.65 9.11 7.75
CA LYS A 31 -2.27 10.33 8.25
C LYS A 31 -3.31 10.84 7.27
N LYS A 32 -4.49 11.14 7.77
CA LYS A 32 -5.51 11.79 6.96
C LYS A 32 -5.18 13.26 6.79
N GLN A 33 -5.45 13.78 5.58
CA GLN A 33 -5.32 15.19 5.29
C GLN A 33 -6.57 15.67 4.59
N GLU A 34 -7.15 16.76 5.08
CA GLU A 34 -8.36 17.33 4.52
C GLU A 34 -8.05 18.49 3.59
N PHE A 35 -8.74 18.50 2.47
CA PHE A 35 -8.78 19.62 1.53
C PHE A 35 -10.23 19.99 1.30
N PRO A 36 -10.53 21.17 0.78
CA PRO A 36 -11.91 21.51 0.42
C PRO A 36 -12.50 20.43 -0.50
N GLY A 37 -13.54 19.75 -0.02
CA GLY A 37 -14.25 18.73 -0.79
C GLY A 37 -13.57 17.36 -0.88
N MET A 38 -12.45 17.14 -0.17
CA MET A 38 -11.71 15.89 -0.28
C MET A 38 -10.90 15.59 0.98
N THR A 39 -10.85 14.33 1.36
CA THR A 39 -9.94 13.84 2.40
C THR A 39 -9.13 12.70 1.82
N ILE A 40 -7.83 12.71 2.05
CA ILE A 40 -6.93 11.65 1.60
C ILE A 40 -6.18 11.04 2.79
N GLY A 41 -5.62 9.85 2.59
CA GLY A 41 -4.72 9.24 3.57
C GLY A 41 -3.30 9.24 3.01
N ILE A 42 -2.38 9.95 3.65
CA ILE A 42 -1.01 10.08 3.17
C ILE A 42 -0.18 8.93 3.71
N LEU A 43 0.45 8.17 2.80
CA LEU A 43 1.35 7.10 3.18
C LEU A 43 2.61 7.69 3.82
N PRO A 44 3.15 7.02 4.85
CA PRO A 44 4.35 7.54 5.51
C PRO A 44 5.53 7.60 4.54
N HIS A 45 6.18 8.73 4.48
CA HIS A 45 7.40 8.93 3.68
C HIS A 45 8.14 10.15 4.19
N ASN A 46 9.43 10.20 3.94
CA ASN A 46 10.27 11.34 4.28
C ASN A 46 10.41 12.26 3.06
N GLU A 47 10.81 13.49 3.32
CA GLU A 47 11.07 14.44 2.26
C GLU A 47 12.12 13.89 1.30
N GLY A 48 11.88 14.02 0.00
CA GLY A 48 12.77 13.51 -1.04
C GLY A 48 12.51 12.06 -1.43
N GLU A 49 11.69 11.35 -0.68
CA GLU A 49 11.29 9.97 -1.02
C GLU A 49 10.02 9.97 -1.85
N VAL A 50 9.78 8.85 -2.55
CA VAL A 50 8.52 8.66 -3.24
C VAL A 50 7.41 8.51 -2.21
N GLY A 51 6.34 9.29 -2.36
CA GLY A 51 5.17 9.20 -1.52
C GLY A 51 3.95 8.70 -2.27
N GLY A 52 2.84 8.65 -1.58
CA GLY A 52 1.57 8.25 -2.16
C GLY A 52 0.44 8.54 -1.22
N CYS A 53 -0.77 8.35 -1.69
CA CYS A 53 -1.94 8.54 -0.86
C CYS A 53 -3.05 7.56 -1.22
N LEU A 54 -3.94 7.38 -0.25
CA LEU A 54 -5.19 6.66 -0.43
C LEU A 54 -6.25 7.70 -0.77
N VAL A 55 -6.98 7.48 -1.83
CA VAL A 55 -7.96 8.46 -2.30
C VAL A 55 -9.27 7.76 -2.65
N SER A 56 -10.37 8.29 -2.12
CA SER A 56 -11.71 7.82 -2.48
C SER A 56 -12.25 8.74 -3.55
N CYS A 57 -12.38 8.22 -4.76
CA CYS A 57 -12.80 8.99 -5.91
C CYS A 57 -13.82 8.19 -6.71
N ALA A 58 -14.90 8.84 -7.14
CA ALA A 58 -15.95 8.16 -7.89
C ALA A 58 -15.47 7.66 -9.24
N GLU A 59 -14.45 8.29 -9.82
CA GLU A 59 -13.95 7.97 -11.15
C GLU A 59 -12.94 6.83 -11.15
N ASP A 60 -12.20 6.66 -10.06
CA ASP A 60 -11.16 5.63 -9.96
C ASP A 60 -11.60 4.56 -8.99
N LYS A 61 -11.52 3.32 -9.42
CA LYS A 61 -11.94 2.16 -8.61
C LYS A 61 -10.73 1.29 -8.27
N PRO A 62 -10.73 0.66 -7.08
CA PRO A 62 -9.74 -0.36 -6.78
C PRO A 62 -9.73 -1.46 -7.84
N SER A 63 -8.57 -2.03 -8.11
CA SER A 63 -8.42 -3.06 -9.13
C SER A 63 -7.33 -4.06 -8.73
N ALA A 64 -7.56 -5.32 -9.11
CA ALA A 64 -6.57 -6.38 -8.95
C ALA A 64 -5.69 -6.54 -10.20
N THR A 65 -5.82 -5.63 -11.18
CA THR A 65 -5.06 -5.66 -12.43
C THR A 65 -4.35 -4.32 -12.66
N GLY A 66 -3.54 -4.26 -13.70
CA GLY A 66 -2.76 -3.08 -14.02
C GLY A 66 -1.42 -3.06 -13.30
N ALA A 67 -0.87 -1.87 -13.10
CA ALA A 67 0.41 -1.71 -12.43
C ALA A 67 0.35 -2.25 -10.99
N MET A 68 1.45 -2.85 -10.54
CA MET A 68 1.53 -3.35 -9.17
C MET A 68 2.55 -2.52 -8.40
N ILE A 69 2.09 -1.99 -7.26
CA ILE A 69 2.93 -1.17 -6.40
C ILE A 69 3.61 -2.09 -5.38
N TYR A 70 4.92 -1.92 -5.23
CA TYR A 70 5.70 -2.62 -4.21
C TYR A 70 5.85 -1.71 -3.00
N LEU A 71 5.39 -2.17 -1.86
CA LEU A 71 5.49 -1.44 -0.60
C LEU A 71 6.62 -2.02 0.23
N ASN A 72 7.35 -1.15 0.90
CA ASN A 72 8.53 -1.53 1.67
C ASN A 72 8.13 -2.17 2.99
N ALA A 73 8.43 -3.44 3.13
CA ALA A 73 8.26 -4.19 4.37
C ALA A 73 9.59 -4.80 4.84
N SER A 74 10.70 -4.17 4.49
CA SER A 74 12.02 -4.67 4.85
C SER A 74 12.17 -4.79 6.35
N GLY A 75 12.66 -5.95 6.79
CA GLY A 75 12.82 -6.26 8.20
C GLY A 75 11.55 -6.72 8.89
N ARG A 76 10.38 -6.68 8.23
CA ARG A 76 9.11 -7.05 8.85
C ARG A 76 8.10 -7.65 7.86
N LEU A 77 8.60 -8.33 6.84
CA LEU A 77 7.72 -8.85 5.78
C LEU A 77 6.67 -9.83 6.33
N ASP A 78 7.08 -10.75 7.21
CA ASP A 78 6.13 -11.72 7.78
C ASP A 78 5.05 -11.02 8.60
N ASP A 79 5.41 -9.99 9.36
CA ASP A 79 4.45 -9.20 10.13
C ASP A 79 3.49 -8.44 9.22
N ALA A 80 4.01 -7.89 8.11
CA ALA A 80 3.19 -7.17 7.15
C ALA A 80 2.18 -8.09 6.46
N ILE A 81 2.60 -9.29 6.09
CA ILE A 81 1.71 -10.29 5.48
C ILE A 81 0.60 -10.67 6.46
N ALA A 82 0.95 -10.93 7.72
CA ALA A 82 -0.04 -11.26 8.74
C ALA A 82 -1.01 -10.11 8.97
N ALA A 83 -0.51 -8.88 9.02
CA ALA A 83 -1.34 -7.69 9.18
C ALA A 83 -2.32 -7.53 8.02
N ALA A 84 -1.88 -7.78 6.79
CA ALA A 84 -2.74 -7.72 5.62
C ALA A 84 -3.93 -8.69 5.76
N ALA A 85 -3.65 -9.92 6.15
CA ALA A 85 -4.70 -10.93 6.33
C ALA A 85 -5.65 -10.57 7.47
N GLN A 86 -5.13 -9.95 8.55
CA GLN A 86 -5.93 -9.59 9.72
C GLN A 86 -6.80 -8.35 9.52
N HIS A 87 -6.44 -7.49 8.58
CA HIS A 87 -7.11 -6.19 8.39
C HIS A 87 -7.88 -6.09 7.09
N GLY A 88 -8.42 -7.21 6.62
CA GLY A 88 -9.35 -7.21 5.50
C GLY A 88 -8.73 -7.48 4.14
N GLY A 89 -7.44 -7.75 4.08
CA GLY A 89 -6.77 -8.15 2.85
C GLY A 89 -6.81 -9.65 2.62
N LYS A 90 -6.18 -10.07 1.52
CA LYS A 90 -6.11 -11.49 1.17
C LYS A 90 -4.75 -11.78 0.54
N VAL A 91 -4.09 -12.83 1.00
CA VAL A 91 -2.82 -13.25 0.42
C VAL A 91 -3.10 -13.98 -0.90
N ILE A 92 -2.56 -13.46 -2.01
CA ILE A 92 -2.69 -14.05 -3.34
C ILE A 92 -1.51 -14.98 -3.61
N GLN A 93 -0.30 -14.50 -3.32
CA GLN A 93 0.91 -15.30 -3.41
C GLN A 93 1.67 -15.17 -2.10
N PRO A 94 1.96 -16.28 -1.41
CA PRO A 94 2.72 -16.21 -0.17
C PRO A 94 4.15 -15.76 -0.44
N LYS A 95 4.86 -15.45 0.62
CA LYS A 95 6.25 -14.99 0.55
C LYS A 95 7.08 -15.93 -0.31
N HIS A 96 7.81 -15.36 -1.26
CA HIS A 96 8.71 -16.10 -2.13
C HIS A 96 9.87 -15.21 -2.57
N ALA A 97 10.97 -15.84 -2.95
CA ALA A 97 12.14 -15.14 -3.44
C ALA A 97 11.91 -14.65 -4.87
N ILE A 98 12.44 -13.47 -5.17
CA ILE A 98 12.37 -12.88 -6.51
C ILE A 98 13.79 -12.64 -7.05
N GLY A 99 14.61 -13.71 -7.06
CA GLY A 99 15.96 -13.65 -7.56
C GLY A 99 16.84 -12.73 -6.71
N PRO A 100 17.64 -11.87 -7.36
CA PRO A 100 18.54 -10.97 -6.62
C PRO A 100 17.82 -9.79 -5.95
N PHE A 101 16.49 -9.68 -6.10
CA PHE A 101 15.74 -8.52 -5.62
C PHE A 101 15.06 -8.76 -4.27
N GLY A 102 15.41 -9.84 -3.56
CA GLY A 102 14.88 -10.14 -2.23
C GLY A 102 13.65 -11.01 -2.27
N PHE A 103 12.66 -10.64 -1.44
CA PHE A 103 11.44 -11.43 -1.25
C PHE A 103 10.22 -10.55 -1.41
N ARG A 104 9.12 -11.17 -1.79
CA ARG A 104 7.84 -10.48 -1.85
C ARG A 104 6.70 -11.42 -1.50
N ALA A 105 5.57 -10.83 -1.16
CA ALA A 105 4.28 -11.49 -1.17
C ALA A 105 3.33 -10.60 -1.96
N VAL A 106 2.36 -11.20 -2.64
CA VAL A 106 1.33 -10.44 -3.35
C VAL A 106 0.03 -10.60 -2.59
N VAL A 107 -0.60 -9.48 -2.27
CA VAL A 107 -1.84 -9.47 -1.50
C VAL A 107 -2.86 -8.55 -2.16
N LEU A 108 -4.13 -8.77 -1.85
CA LEU A 108 -5.16 -7.76 -2.07
C LEU A 108 -5.24 -6.92 -0.79
N ASP A 109 -5.34 -5.61 -0.95
CA ASP A 109 -5.55 -4.74 0.20
C ASP A 109 -7.02 -4.82 0.66
N SER A 110 -7.39 -4.05 1.67
CA SER A 110 -8.75 -4.05 2.21
C SER A 110 -9.81 -3.58 1.20
N GLU A 111 -9.36 -2.96 0.11
CA GLU A 111 -10.25 -2.37 -0.89
C GLU A 111 -10.31 -3.17 -2.20
N GLY A 112 -9.48 -4.20 -2.33
CA GLY A 112 -9.43 -5.03 -3.53
C GLY A 112 -8.31 -4.67 -4.49
N ASN A 113 -7.40 -3.78 -4.12
CA ASN A 113 -6.22 -3.50 -4.93
C ASN A 113 -5.17 -4.60 -4.75
N ARG A 114 -4.53 -4.99 -5.85
CA ARG A 114 -3.40 -5.91 -5.80
C ARG A 114 -2.12 -5.12 -5.55
N ILE A 115 -1.43 -5.46 -4.48
CA ILE A 115 -0.16 -4.83 -4.10
C ILE A 115 0.86 -5.92 -3.78
N ALA A 116 2.14 -5.55 -3.83
CA ALA A 116 3.22 -6.42 -3.38
C ALA A 116 3.83 -5.85 -2.10
N LEU A 117 4.14 -6.73 -1.17
CA LEU A 117 4.90 -6.39 0.03
C LEU A 117 6.31 -6.92 -0.19
N HIS A 118 7.32 -6.10 0.02
CA HIS A 118 8.69 -6.39 -0.38
C HIS A 118 9.66 -6.25 0.77
N SER A 119 10.64 -7.13 0.81
CA SER A 119 11.78 -7.08 1.71
C SER A 119 13.05 -7.51 0.98
N GLU A 120 14.15 -6.97 1.39
CA GLU A 120 15.46 -7.42 0.92
C GLU A 120 15.88 -8.73 1.57
#